data_3407fda827249358d95650811fe6fffb
#
_entry.id   3407fda827249358d95650811fe6fffb
#
_cell.length_a   1.000
_cell.length_b   1.000
_cell.length_c   1.000
_cell.angle_alpha   90.00
_cell.angle_beta   90.00
_cell.angle_gamma   90.00
#
_symmetry.space_group_name_H-M   'P 1'
#
loop_
_entity.id
_entity.type
_entity.pdbx_description
1 polymer ?
#
loop_
_entity_poly.entity_id
_entity_poly.type
_entity_poly.pdbx_seq_one_letter_code
_entity_poly.pdbx_strand_id
1 'polypeptide(L)'
;GRKRMPATERINMAKVYINEKNKKGHINPELYGNFSEHLGRCIYEGLYVGEDSEIPNTKGMRNDVVAALKEMKLPVLRWPGGCFADEYHWKDGIGPKENRKKMINTHWGGVTEDNSFGTHEFFELCEQIGCKTYINGNVGSGTVQEMSEWVEYMTFDGVSPMADLRRKNGREKAWKVDYFGVGNENWGCGGNMTPSYYGNLYRRYQTYVRNYDQKHPIFKVCCGPNAGDTYWTENVLKTCFENAPEWMHGFMDGLSLHYYTLPEDDWSHKGSALDFDDAAWYKTLAKAFKLDELIHKHSTIMDKYDPEKKIGLICDEWGTWYDVEPGTNPGFLYQQSTMRDALVAGLSLNIFNKHCDRVKMANIAQLINVLQAVILTEGPKMLRTPTYHVFHMYKYHQDADLVESYIDGVEQIGEDEKFKVPNLQESASVDKDGVVTITLNNLSIDKAEEVEIAFAECDPKHVTAAILTNDMHAYNTFEDPDKVHEEVFTDYKIENGKIIFTMPACSVVMLRIK
;
A
#
# COMPACT_ATOMS: atom_id res chain seq x y z
N GLY A 1 63.24 -12.41 12.80
CA GLY A 1 61.84 -12.44 13.17
C GLY A 1 61.12 -11.24 12.60
N ARG A 2 60.39 -11.39 11.47
CA ARG A 2 59.44 -10.39 10.98
C ARG A 2 58.18 -10.52 11.82
N LYS A 3 57.89 -9.54 12.68
CA LYS A 3 56.60 -9.39 13.33
C LYS A 3 55.55 -9.17 12.23
N ARG A 4 54.61 -10.11 12.05
CA ARG A 4 53.37 -9.87 11.31
C ARG A 4 52.58 -8.81 12.10
N MET A 5 52.31 -7.69 11.47
CA MET A 5 51.30 -6.75 11.98
C MET A 5 49.95 -7.51 12.06
N PRO A 6 49.12 -7.25 13.07
CA PRO A 6 47.77 -7.80 13.10
C PRO A 6 47.03 -7.29 11.85
N ALA A 7 46.29 -8.17 11.20
CA ALA A 7 45.37 -7.79 10.15
C ALA A 7 44.41 -6.77 10.78
N THR A 8 44.50 -5.51 10.39
CA THR A 8 43.42 -4.56 10.60
C THR A 8 42.17 -5.24 10.04
N GLU A 9 41.16 -5.45 10.87
CA GLU A 9 39.81 -5.78 10.42
C GLU A 9 39.48 -4.74 9.35
N ARG A 10 39.44 -5.18 8.11
CA ARG A 10 38.88 -4.36 7.03
C ARG A 10 37.40 -4.24 7.37
N ILE A 11 37.00 -3.07 7.85
CA ILE A 11 35.57 -2.71 7.90
C ILE A 11 35.08 -2.91 6.47
N ASN A 12 34.20 -3.89 6.27
CA ASN A 12 33.65 -4.19 4.97
C ASN A 12 32.64 -3.09 4.67
N MET A 13 33.04 -2.09 3.90
CA MET A 13 32.19 -0.98 3.48
C MET A 13 31.25 -1.48 2.38
N ALA A 14 29.96 -1.35 2.60
CA ALA A 14 28.94 -1.63 1.59
C ALA A 14 28.97 -0.54 0.51
N LYS A 15 28.98 -0.95 -0.75
CA LYS A 15 29.03 -0.02 -1.88
C LYS A 15 27.71 -0.05 -2.64
N VAL A 16 27.03 1.09 -2.64
CA VAL A 16 25.79 1.31 -3.40
C VAL A 16 26.17 1.95 -4.74
N TYR A 17 25.86 1.29 -5.83
CA TYR A 17 26.09 1.80 -7.18
C TYR A 17 24.77 2.26 -7.77
N ILE A 18 24.73 3.50 -8.23
CA ILE A 18 23.59 4.13 -8.88
C ILE A 18 23.97 4.49 -10.31
N ASN A 19 23.23 3.94 -11.29
CA ASN A 19 23.35 4.32 -12.69
C ASN A 19 22.11 5.11 -13.09
N GLU A 20 22.14 6.40 -12.82
CA GLU A 20 21.04 7.34 -13.03
C GLU A 20 20.69 7.53 -14.52
N LYS A 21 21.55 7.07 -15.43
CA LYS A 21 21.29 7.08 -16.89
C LYS A 21 20.50 5.87 -17.37
N ASN A 22 20.56 4.77 -16.63
CA ASN A 22 19.90 3.53 -17.03
C ASN A 22 18.51 3.42 -16.37
N LYS A 23 17.53 4.06 -16.99
CA LYS A 23 16.13 4.01 -16.56
C LYS A 23 15.55 2.63 -16.81
N LYS A 24 14.89 2.05 -15.81
CA LYS A 24 14.32 0.69 -15.85
C LYS A 24 12.79 0.69 -16.01
N GLY A 25 12.12 1.78 -15.65
CA GLY A 25 10.68 1.90 -15.75
C GLY A 25 10.19 3.13 -15.01
N HIS A 26 8.90 3.40 -15.10
CA HIS A 26 8.25 4.52 -14.44
C HIS A 26 7.54 4.04 -13.17
N ILE A 27 7.79 4.72 -12.05
CA ILE A 27 7.16 4.44 -10.76
C ILE A 27 5.84 5.20 -10.70
N ASN A 28 4.73 4.48 -10.83
CA ASN A 28 3.42 5.09 -10.66
C ASN A 28 3.25 5.60 -9.22
N PRO A 29 2.70 6.80 -9.02
CA PRO A 29 2.40 7.32 -7.68
C PRO A 29 1.58 6.33 -6.85
N GLU A 30 0.69 5.60 -7.48
CA GLU A 30 -0.24 4.66 -6.85
C GLU A 30 0.44 3.45 -6.17
N LEU A 31 1.76 3.23 -6.37
CA LEU A 31 2.52 2.27 -5.57
C LEU A 31 2.52 2.64 -4.07
N TYR A 32 2.24 3.90 -3.76
CA TYR A 32 2.19 4.48 -2.41
C TYR A 32 0.77 4.66 -1.89
N GLY A 33 -0.19 3.93 -2.48
CA GLY A 33 -1.59 3.95 -2.11
C GLY A 33 -1.90 3.36 -0.74
N ASN A 34 -3.10 3.63 -0.28
CA ASN A 34 -3.60 3.12 0.99
C ASN A 34 -5.00 2.55 0.83
N PHE A 35 -5.36 1.68 1.76
CA PHE A 35 -6.63 1.00 1.83
C PHE A 35 -7.42 1.45 3.06
N SER A 36 -8.69 1.75 2.87
CA SER A 36 -9.65 2.04 3.94
C SER A 36 -10.88 1.15 3.80
N GLU A 37 -11.34 0.63 4.92
CA GLU A 37 -12.46 -0.30 4.97
C GLU A 37 -13.40 0.07 6.12
N HIS A 38 -14.69 -0.23 5.97
CA HIS A 38 -15.64 -0.25 7.07
C HIS A 38 -15.30 -1.40 8.02
N LEU A 39 -14.19 -1.24 8.73
CA LEU A 39 -13.59 -2.18 9.65
C LEU A 39 -13.11 -1.42 10.89
N GLY A 40 -13.55 -1.87 12.06
CA GLY A 40 -13.11 -1.28 13.31
C GLY A 40 -13.29 0.24 13.33
N ARG A 41 -12.21 0.96 13.63
CA ARG A 41 -12.20 2.42 13.71
C ARG A 41 -11.46 3.09 12.54
N CYS A 42 -11.41 2.42 11.37
CA CYS A 42 -10.77 3.01 10.18
C CYS A 42 -11.58 4.19 9.65
N ILE A 43 -12.86 3.95 9.35
CA ILE A 43 -13.75 5.00 8.81
C ILE A 43 -14.26 5.89 9.94
N TYR A 44 -15.06 5.32 10.86
CA TYR A 44 -15.61 6.07 11.99
C TYR A 44 -14.56 6.27 13.07
N GLU A 45 -14.50 7.48 13.65
CA GLU A 45 -13.48 7.95 14.59
C GLU A 45 -12.08 8.17 13.96
N GLY A 46 -11.73 7.42 12.94
CA GLY A 46 -10.47 7.54 12.22
C GLY A 46 -10.51 8.63 11.15
N LEU A 47 -11.29 8.43 10.11
CA LEU A 47 -11.44 9.39 9.01
C LEU A 47 -12.59 10.36 9.22
N TYR A 48 -13.72 9.83 9.68
CA TYR A 48 -15.00 10.51 9.74
C TYR A 48 -15.55 10.54 11.15
N VAL A 49 -15.87 11.74 11.63
CA VAL A 49 -16.43 11.98 12.96
C VAL A 49 -17.82 12.60 12.94
N GLY A 50 -18.30 12.98 11.73
CA GLY A 50 -19.56 13.71 11.57
C GLY A 50 -19.38 15.23 11.71
N GLU A 51 -20.27 15.98 11.08
CA GLU A 51 -20.18 17.45 11.02
C GLU A 51 -20.40 18.10 12.38
N ASP A 52 -21.22 17.48 13.22
CA ASP A 52 -21.57 17.98 14.57
C ASP A 52 -20.53 17.62 15.64
N SER A 53 -19.43 16.93 15.27
CA SER A 53 -18.39 16.56 16.22
C SER A 53 -17.63 17.77 16.74
N GLU A 54 -17.25 17.75 18.03
CA GLU A 54 -16.34 18.73 18.63
C GLU A 54 -14.89 18.59 18.11
N ILE A 55 -14.54 17.42 17.54
CA ILE A 55 -13.23 17.21 16.89
C ILE A 55 -13.19 18.07 15.61
N PRO A 56 -12.16 18.92 15.42
CA PRO A 56 -12.06 19.76 14.24
C PRO A 56 -12.21 18.97 12.95
N ASN A 57 -13.22 19.33 12.17
CA ASN A 57 -13.56 18.60 10.95
C ASN A 57 -14.04 19.56 9.84
N THR A 58 -13.97 19.07 8.62
CA THR A 58 -14.56 19.72 7.43
C THR A 58 -15.52 18.71 6.80
N LYS A 59 -16.82 19.02 6.86
CA LYS A 59 -17.89 18.10 6.39
C LYS A 59 -17.78 16.70 7.02
N GLY A 60 -17.44 16.66 8.29
CA GLY A 60 -17.28 15.44 9.06
C GLY A 60 -15.92 14.74 8.94
N MET A 61 -15.05 15.14 8.00
CA MET A 61 -13.70 14.59 7.85
C MET A 61 -12.74 15.27 8.82
N ARG A 62 -11.95 14.50 9.55
CA ARG A 62 -10.96 15.02 10.51
C ARG A 62 -9.91 15.87 9.82
N ASN A 63 -9.78 17.13 10.25
CA ASN A 63 -8.81 18.07 9.63
C ASN A 63 -7.36 17.67 9.85
N ASP A 64 -7.01 17.13 11.04
CA ASP A 64 -5.67 16.67 11.38
C ASP A 64 -5.24 15.48 10.49
N VAL A 65 -6.13 14.52 10.28
CA VAL A 65 -5.90 13.36 9.42
C VAL A 65 -5.76 13.78 7.96
N VAL A 66 -6.68 14.60 7.45
CA VAL A 66 -6.60 15.10 6.06
C VAL A 66 -5.28 15.84 5.82
N ALA A 67 -4.84 16.68 6.76
CA ALA A 67 -3.58 17.41 6.66
C ALA A 67 -2.38 16.46 6.59
N ALA A 68 -2.33 15.43 7.46
CA ALA A 68 -1.26 14.44 7.47
C ALA A 68 -1.20 13.63 6.16
N LEU A 69 -2.35 13.23 5.60
CA LEU A 69 -2.42 12.50 4.34
C LEU A 69 -2.01 13.33 3.13
N LYS A 70 -2.32 14.62 3.13
CA LYS A 70 -1.82 15.56 2.11
C LYS A 70 -0.31 15.73 2.18
N GLU A 71 0.25 15.85 3.38
CA GLU A 71 1.70 15.97 3.60
C GLU A 71 2.44 14.70 3.14
N MET A 72 1.88 13.54 3.40
CA MET A 72 2.38 12.24 2.92
C MET A 72 2.25 12.08 1.40
N LYS A 73 1.50 12.95 0.72
CA LYS A 73 1.13 12.84 -0.70
C LYS A 73 0.43 11.52 -1.03
N LEU A 74 -0.62 11.18 -0.28
CA LEU A 74 -1.45 10.01 -0.56
C LEU A 74 -1.95 10.07 -2.01
N PRO A 75 -1.56 9.12 -2.89
CA PRO A 75 -1.90 9.22 -4.31
C PRO A 75 -3.26 8.61 -4.67
N VAL A 76 -3.68 7.60 -3.95
CA VAL A 76 -4.93 6.85 -4.19
C VAL A 76 -5.43 6.25 -2.88
N LEU A 77 -6.75 6.24 -2.72
CA LEU A 77 -7.43 5.61 -1.59
C LEU A 77 -8.45 4.58 -2.07
N ARG A 78 -8.35 3.34 -1.57
CA ARG A 78 -9.27 2.24 -1.84
C ARG A 78 -10.36 2.20 -0.78
N TRP A 79 -11.62 2.06 -1.21
CA TRP A 79 -12.84 2.02 -0.38
C TRP A 79 -13.97 1.28 -1.15
N PRO A 80 -15.03 0.68 -0.57
CA PRO A 80 -15.43 0.70 0.84
C PRO A 80 -14.81 -0.40 1.68
N GLY A 81 -14.02 -1.30 1.07
CA GLY A 81 -13.42 -2.39 1.79
C GLY A 81 -12.84 -3.46 0.90
N GLY A 82 -12.34 -4.49 1.56
CA GLY A 82 -12.07 -5.81 1.07
C GLY A 82 -13.31 -6.69 1.27
N CYS A 83 -13.31 -7.55 2.29
CA CYS A 83 -14.46 -8.41 2.58
C CYS A 83 -15.77 -7.65 2.82
N PHE A 84 -15.72 -6.46 3.40
CA PHE A 84 -16.91 -5.62 3.58
C PHE A 84 -17.55 -5.23 2.24
N ALA A 85 -16.76 -4.99 1.19
CA ALA A 85 -17.27 -4.60 -0.12
C ALA A 85 -18.20 -5.65 -0.73
N ASP A 86 -18.01 -6.93 -0.43
CA ASP A 86 -18.81 -8.03 -0.95
C ASP A 86 -20.17 -8.22 -0.25
N GLU A 87 -20.43 -7.43 0.77
CA GLU A 87 -21.72 -7.32 1.46
C GLU A 87 -22.29 -5.89 1.42
N TYR A 88 -21.58 -4.94 0.81
CA TYR A 88 -21.96 -3.55 0.75
C TYR A 88 -22.91 -3.26 -0.41
N HIS A 89 -24.09 -2.74 -0.08
CA HIS A 89 -25.10 -2.28 -1.04
C HIS A 89 -25.08 -0.76 -1.08
N TRP A 90 -24.47 -0.20 -2.10
CA TRP A 90 -24.12 1.22 -2.18
C TRP A 90 -25.30 2.20 -2.02
N LYS A 91 -26.52 1.78 -2.41
CA LYS A 91 -27.74 2.58 -2.23
C LYS A 91 -28.09 2.81 -0.76
N ASP A 92 -27.66 1.93 0.13
CA ASP A 92 -27.85 2.10 1.57
C ASP A 92 -27.02 3.23 2.15
N GLY A 93 -25.94 3.64 1.46
CA GLY A 93 -25.00 4.71 1.88
C GLY A 93 -25.20 6.04 1.16
N ILE A 94 -26.35 6.31 0.54
CA ILE A 94 -26.65 7.56 -0.16
C ILE A 94 -27.94 8.21 0.34
N GLY A 95 -28.15 9.49 0.00
CA GLY A 95 -29.30 10.27 0.43
C GLY A 95 -29.18 10.76 1.88
N PRO A 96 -30.29 11.27 2.47
CA PRO A 96 -30.31 11.78 3.84
C PRO A 96 -29.87 10.71 4.84
N LYS A 97 -28.95 11.04 5.72
CA LYS A 97 -28.31 10.08 6.65
C LYS A 97 -29.32 9.38 7.57
N GLU A 98 -30.35 10.09 8.01
CA GLU A 98 -31.42 9.57 8.84
C GLU A 98 -32.26 8.47 8.16
N ASN A 99 -32.21 8.39 6.84
CA ASN A 99 -32.96 7.40 6.04
C ASN A 99 -32.08 6.26 5.54
N ARG A 100 -30.79 6.30 5.83
CA ARG A 100 -29.87 5.23 5.39
C ARG A 100 -30.09 3.96 6.19
N LYS A 101 -30.07 2.82 5.50
CA LYS A 101 -30.25 1.52 6.15
C LYS A 101 -29.06 1.17 7.03
N LYS A 102 -29.36 0.59 8.18
CA LYS A 102 -28.35 -0.04 9.03
C LYS A 102 -28.16 -1.49 8.65
N MET A 103 -26.94 -1.97 8.75
CA MET A 103 -26.59 -3.36 8.50
C MET A 103 -25.65 -3.90 9.57
N ILE A 104 -25.59 -5.23 9.70
CA ILE A 104 -24.58 -5.88 10.54
C ILE A 104 -23.28 -5.98 9.72
N ASN A 105 -22.17 -5.53 10.29
CA ASN A 105 -20.85 -5.80 9.75
C ASN A 105 -20.43 -7.21 10.19
N THR A 106 -20.75 -8.21 9.40
CA THR A 106 -20.59 -9.62 9.75
C THR A 106 -19.12 -10.06 9.73
N HIS A 107 -18.29 -9.44 8.89
CA HIS A 107 -16.87 -9.76 8.83
C HIS A 107 -16.10 -9.13 9.98
N TRP A 108 -16.44 -7.89 10.35
CA TRP A 108 -15.60 -7.10 11.22
C TRP A 108 -16.31 -6.67 12.51
N GLY A 109 -16.16 -7.51 13.53
CA GLY A 109 -16.58 -7.20 14.89
C GLY A 109 -18.07 -7.38 15.20
N GLY A 110 -18.90 -7.72 14.23
CA GLY A 110 -20.35 -7.91 14.42
C GLY A 110 -21.10 -6.66 14.84
N VAL A 111 -20.57 -5.48 14.53
CA VAL A 111 -21.16 -4.19 14.89
C VAL A 111 -22.19 -3.72 13.87
N THR A 112 -23.06 -2.80 14.29
CA THR A 112 -24.01 -2.16 13.39
C THR A 112 -23.31 -1.07 12.58
N GLU A 113 -23.32 -1.20 11.27
CA GLU A 113 -22.94 -0.16 10.31
C GLU A 113 -24.15 0.72 10.02
N ASP A 114 -24.04 2.03 10.25
CA ASP A 114 -25.15 2.96 10.05
C ASP A 114 -25.14 3.65 8.67
N ASN A 115 -24.13 3.39 7.86
CA ASN A 115 -23.94 3.95 6.53
C ASN A 115 -23.90 5.49 6.48
N SER A 116 -23.51 6.14 7.57
CA SER A 116 -23.36 7.61 7.59
C SER A 116 -22.19 8.10 6.74
N PHE A 117 -21.23 7.20 6.45
CA PHE A 117 -20.18 7.42 5.46
C PHE A 117 -20.44 6.53 4.24
N GLY A 118 -20.74 7.13 3.11
CA GLY A 118 -21.03 6.44 1.85
C GLY A 118 -20.34 7.09 0.67
N THR A 119 -20.91 6.94 -0.52
CA THR A 119 -20.32 7.42 -1.78
C THR A 119 -19.97 8.92 -1.74
N HIS A 120 -20.89 9.77 -1.33
CA HIS A 120 -20.66 11.22 -1.28
C HIS A 120 -19.53 11.60 -0.31
N GLU A 121 -19.53 10.99 0.86
CA GLU A 121 -18.53 11.25 1.89
C GLU A 121 -17.13 10.75 1.45
N PHE A 122 -17.06 9.61 0.77
CA PHE A 122 -15.79 9.11 0.24
C PHE A 122 -15.18 10.04 -0.81
N PHE A 123 -15.98 10.50 -1.76
CA PHE A 123 -15.50 11.44 -2.77
C PHE A 123 -15.12 12.79 -2.17
N GLU A 124 -15.88 13.28 -1.18
CA GLU A 124 -15.52 14.49 -0.43
C GLU A 124 -14.16 14.35 0.25
N LEU A 125 -13.92 13.20 0.90
CA LEU A 125 -12.63 12.90 1.53
C LEU A 125 -11.49 12.93 0.51
N CYS A 126 -11.66 12.26 -0.63
CA CYS A 126 -10.64 12.22 -1.68
C CYS A 126 -10.40 13.60 -2.30
N GLU A 127 -11.46 14.42 -2.49
CA GLU A 127 -11.34 15.80 -2.96
C GLU A 127 -10.56 16.68 -1.95
N GLN A 128 -10.81 16.51 -0.64
CA GLN A 128 -10.07 17.24 0.40
C GLN A 128 -8.59 16.83 0.46
N ILE A 129 -8.28 15.54 0.34
CA ILE A 129 -6.90 15.05 0.33
C ILE A 129 -6.21 15.40 -0.98
N GLY A 130 -6.93 15.40 -2.10
CA GLY A 130 -6.39 15.56 -3.45
C GLY A 130 -5.84 14.25 -4.02
N CYS A 131 -6.41 13.11 -3.66
CA CYS A 131 -6.00 11.79 -4.14
C CYS A 131 -6.98 11.21 -5.16
N LYS A 132 -6.50 10.22 -5.92
CA LYS A 132 -7.34 9.41 -6.82
C LYS A 132 -8.23 8.47 -6.02
N THR A 133 -9.28 8.01 -6.69
CA THR A 133 -10.29 7.12 -6.11
C THR A 133 -10.15 5.69 -6.62
N TYR A 134 -10.21 4.73 -5.70
CA TYR A 134 -10.33 3.32 -6.01
C TYR A 134 -11.58 2.77 -5.32
N ILE A 135 -12.64 2.59 -6.09
CA ILE A 135 -13.92 2.01 -5.61
C ILE A 135 -13.89 0.49 -5.81
N ASN A 136 -14.22 -0.26 -4.77
CA ASN A 136 -14.34 -1.71 -4.85
C ASN A 136 -15.80 -2.14 -4.95
N GLY A 137 -16.16 -2.83 -6.05
CA GLY A 137 -17.53 -3.26 -6.34
C GLY A 137 -17.86 -4.61 -5.71
N ASN A 138 -19.13 -4.85 -5.51
CA ASN A 138 -19.67 -6.05 -4.88
C ASN A 138 -20.02 -7.13 -5.92
N VAL A 139 -19.18 -8.14 -6.07
CA VAL A 139 -19.46 -9.36 -6.87
C VAL A 139 -19.96 -10.50 -5.98
N GLY A 140 -19.75 -10.43 -4.67
CA GLY A 140 -20.15 -11.46 -3.72
C GLY A 140 -21.68 -11.58 -3.57
N SER A 141 -22.30 -10.60 -2.94
CA SER A 141 -23.75 -10.58 -2.70
C SER A 141 -24.53 -9.63 -3.63
N GLY A 142 -23.82 -8.78 -4.37
CA GLY A 142 -24.41 -7.81 -5.29
C GLY A 142 -24.86 -8.40 -6.62
N THR A 143 -25.47 -7.56 -7.44
CA THR A 143 -25.91 -7.91 -8.79
C THR A 143 -25.17 -7.07 -9.85
N VAL A 144 -25.14 -7.54 -11.08
CA VAL A 144 -24.60 -6.77 -12.22
C VAL A 144 -25.32 -5.43 -12.37
N GLN A 145 -26.65 -5.41 -12.21
CA GLN A 145 -27.43 -4.18 -12.29
C GLN A 145 -27.04 -3.20 -11.20
N GLU A 146 -26.90 -3.66 -9.96
CA GLU A 146 -26.47 -2.81 -8.84
C GLU A 146 -25.12 -2.15 -9.09
N MET A 147 -24.14 -2.89 -9.58
CA MET A 147 -22.82 -2.37 -9.93
C MET A 147 -22.90 -1.38 -11.09
N SER A 148 -23.64 -1.71 -12.15
CA SER A 148 -23.84 -0.82 -13.32
C SER A 148 -24.51 0.49 -12.91
N GLU A 149 -25.53 0.45 -12.07
CA GLU A 149 -26.22 1.63 -11.56
C GLU A 149 -25.31 2.49 -10.66
N TRP A 150 -24.41 1.87 -9.90
CA TRP A 150 -23.44 2.64 -9.11
C TRP A 150 -22.45 3.40 -9.98
N VAL A 151 -21.93 2.78 -11.02
CA VAL A 151 -21.03 3.43 -11.99
C VAL A 151 -21.74 4.58 -12.71
N GLU A 152 -22.98 4.38 -13.13
CA GLU A 152 -23.83 5.44 -13.72
C GLU A 152 -24.05 6.59 -12.73
N TYR A 153 -24.43 6.27 -11.49
CA TYR A 153 -24.61 7.25 -10.41
C TYR A 153 -23.37 8.13 -10.20
N MET A 154 -22.21 7.51 -10.18
CA MET A 154 -20.96 8.23 -9.91
C MET A 154 -20.45 9.04 -11.12
N THR A 155 -20.59 8.51 -12.34
CA THR A 155 -19.78 8.98 -13.46
C THR A 155 -20.55 9.52 -14.66
N PHE A 156 -21.89 9.39 -14.72
CA PHE A 156 -22.68 9.88 -15.85
C PHE A 156 -23.23 11.28 -15.59
N ASP A 157 -22.91 12.24 -16.47
CA ASP A 157 -23.36 13.64 -16.37
C ASP A 157 -24.62 13.95 -17.22
N GLY A 158 -25.08 13.00 -18.01
CA GLY A 158 -26.29 13.15 -18.83
C GLY A 158 -27.59 13.03 -18.01
N VAL A 159 -28.68 12.79 -18.71
CA VAL A 159 -30.01 12.59 -18.11
C VAL A 159 -30.27 11.10 -17.99
N SER A 160 -30.35 10.60 -16.76
CA SER A 160 -30.69 9.23 -16.45
C SER A 160 -31.22 9.11 -15.03
N PRO A 161 -31.91 7.98 -14.67
CA PRO A 161 -32.41 7.81 -13.31
C PRO A 161 -31.33 7.92 -12.24
N MET A 162 -30.13 7.37 -12.47
CA MET A 162 -29.06 7.40 -11.48
C MET A 162 -28.35 8.75 -11.43
N ALA A 163 -28.14 9.42 -12.56
CA ALA A 163 -27.62 10.78 -12.58
C ALA A 163 -28.60 11.78 -11.90
N ASP A 164 -29.89 11.61 -12.13
CA ASP A 164 -30.92 12.43 -11.48
C ASP A 164 -30.97 12.16 -9.97
N LEU A 165 -30.81 10.90 -9.56
CA LEU A 165 -30.72 10.54 -8.13
C LEU A 165 -29.49 11.15 -7.46
N ARG A 166 -28.33 11.16 -8.14
CA ARG A 166 -27.12 11.85 -7.63
C ARG A 166 -27.39 13.35 -7.40
N ARG A 167 -28.03 14.01 -8.38
CA ARG A 167 -28.38 15.44 -8.27
C ARG A 167 -29.37 15.69 -7.13
N LYS A 168 -30.38 14.85 -7.02
CA LYS A 168 -31.34 14.91 -5.91
C LYS A 168 -30.64 14.77 -4.55
N ASN A 169 -29.56 13.98 -4.48
CA ASN A 169 -28.75 13.80 -3.30
C ASN A 169 -27.68 14.87 -3.11
N GLY A 170 -27.72 15.96 -3.89
CA GLY A 170 -26.90 17.16 -3.67
C GLY A 170 -25.61 17.25 -4.48
N ARG A 171 -25.34 16.32 -5.41
CA ARG A 171 -24.18 16.38 -6.29
C ARG A 171 -24.60 16.60 -7.75
N GLU A 172 -24.38 17.81 -8.24
CA GLU A 172 -24.77 18.19 -9.61
C GLU A 172 -23.89 17.47 -10.65
N LYS A 173 -22.59 17.65 -10.60
CA LYS A 173 -21.64 17.05 -11.54
C LYS A 173 -21.21 15.66 -11.12
N ALA A 174 -20.99 14.78 -12.10
CA ALA A 174 -20.38 13.47 -11.88
C ALA A 174 -18.99 13.60 -11.24
N TRP A 175 -18.61 12.56 -10.53
CA TRP A 175 -17.24 12.38 -10.07
C TRP A 175 -16.41 11.66 -11.14
N LYS A 176 -15.11 11.67 -10.95
CA LYS A 176 -14.17 10.82 -11.65
C LYS A 176 -13.86 9.60 -10.78
N VAL A 177 -14.14 8.41 -11.30
CA VAL A 177 -13.67 7.14 -10.73
C VAL A 177 -12.42 6.74 -11.47
N ASP A 178 -11.28 6.75 -10.78
CA ASP A 178 -9.99 6.41 -11.42
C ASP A 178 -9.82 4.90 -11.56
N TYR A 179 -10.10 4.15 -10.50
CA TYR A 179 -9.95 2.70 -10.42
C TYR A 179 -11.24 2.07 -9.90
N PHE A 180 -11.58 0.90 -10.45
CA PHE A 180 -12.74 0.14 -10.02
C PHE A 180 -12.39 -1.35 -9.89
N GLY A 181 -12.49 -1.88 -8.67
CA GLY A 181 -12.32 -3.30 -8.38
C GLY A 181 -13.61 -4.08 -8.68
N VAL A 182 -13.53 -5.04 -9.57
CA VAL A 182 -14.65 -5.92 -9.91
C VAL A 182 -14.57 -7.17 -9.03
N GLY A 183 -14.97 -7.02 -7.78
CA GLY A 183 -14.87 -8.03 -6.74
C GLY A 183 -13.66 -7.85 -5.82
N ASN A 184 -13.62 -8.67 -4.78
CA ASN A 184 -12.56 -8.76 -3.79
C ASN A 184 -12.51 -10.16 -3.20
N GLU A 185 -11.33 -10.76 -3.13
CA GLU A 185 -11.09 -12.07 -2.48
C GLU A 185 -12.19 -13.10 -2.79
N ASN A 186 -12.60 -13.18 -4.04
CA ASN A 186 -13.75 -14.00 -4.44
C ASN A 186 -13.48 -15.51 -4.26
N TRP A 187 -12.24 -15.91 -4.06
CA TRP A 187 -11.81 -17.23 -3.61
C TRP A 187 -12.17 -17.53 -2.15
N GLY A 188 -12.41 -16.49 -1.34
CA GLY A 188 -12.67 -16.56 0.10
C GLY A 188 -13.93 -15.78 0.48
N CYS A 189 -13.77 -14.72 1.28
CA CYS A 189 -14.89 -13.92 1.80
C CYS A 189 -15.80 -13.33 0.71
N GLY A 190 -15.28 -13.10 -0.47
CA GLY A 190 -16.03 -12.56 -1.61
C GLY A 190 -16.87 -13.59 -2.37
N GLY A 191 -17.13 -14.78 -1.81
CA GLY A 191 -18.08 -15.70 -2.39
C GLY A 191 -17.65 -17.17 -2.49
N ASN A 192 -16.44 -17.52 -2.02
CA ASN A 192 -15.91 -18.89 -2.03
C ASN A 192 -15.99 -19.53 -3.43
N MET A 193 -15.54 -18.81 -4.44
CA MET A 193 -15.65 -19.19 -5.85
C MET A 193 -14.42 -19.95 -6.34
N THR A 194 -14.62 -20.80 -7.35
CA THR A 194 -13.49 -21.31 -8.16
C THR A 194 -12.98 -20.22 -9.10
N PRO A 195 -11.72 -20.24 -9.54
CA PRO A 195 -11.18 -19.19 -10.41
C PRO A 195 -11.88 -19.11 -11.77
N SER A 196 -12.32 -20.24 -12.33
CA SER A 196 -13.06 -20.25 -13.59
C SER A 196 -14.48 -19.67 -13.46
N TYR A 197 -15.15 -19.95 -12.34
CA TYR A 197 -16.47 -19.36 -12.07
C TYR A 197 -16.34 -17.84 -11.89
N TYR A 198 -15.41 -17.38 -11.06
CA TYR A 198 -15.13 -15.95 -10.90
C TYR A 198 -14.74 -15.30 -12.24
N GLY A 199 -13.86 -15.91 -13.02
CA GLY A 199 -13.44 -15.39 -14.32
C GLY A 199 -14.62 -15.14 -15.26
N ASN A 200 -15.63 -16.06 -15.28
CA ASN A 200 -16.86 -15.85 -16.05
C ASN A 200 -17.74 -14.74 -15.46
N LEU A 201 -17.84 -14.64 -14.13
CA LEU A 201 -18.54 -13.53 -13.49
C LEU A 201 -17.85 -12.20 -13.77
N TYR A 202 -16.52 -12.15 -13.66
CA TYR A 202 -15.72 -10.98 -13.98
C TYR A 202 -16.02 -10.47 -15.39
N ARG A 203 -15.98 -11.35 -16.39
CA ARG A 203 -16.31 -11.02 -17.80
C ARG A 203 -17.67 -10.36 -17.90
N ARG A 204 -18.66 -10.89 -17.20
CA ARG A 204 -20.03 -10.38 -17.20
C ARG A 204 -20.12 -9.02 -16.48
N TYR A 205 -19.60 -8.89 -15.27
CA TYR A 205 -19.69 -7.67 -14.49
C TYR A 205 -18.91 -6.51 -15.13
N GLN A 206 -17.67 -6.75 -15.56
CA GLN A 206 -16.85 -5.72 -16.18
C GLN A 206 -17.48 -5.13 -17.46
N THR A 207 -18.26 -5.92 -18.17
CA THR A 207 -18.98 -5.47 -19.38
C THR A 207 -19.91 -4.29 -19.07
N TYR A 208 -20.48 -4.26 -17.87
CA TYR A 208 -21.44 -3.24 -17.44
C TYR A 208 -20.79 -2.13 -16.58
N VAL A 209 -19.52 -2.20 -16.33
CA VAL A 209 -18.72 -1.07 -15.82
C VAL A 209 -18.37 -0.19 -17.02
N ARG A 210 -19.25 0.77 -17.32
CA ARG A 210 -19.18 1.60 -18.52
C ARG A 210 -18.29 2.81 -18.33
N ASN A 211 -17.57 3.20 -19.39
CA ASN A 211 -16.86 4.46 -19.46
C ASN A 211 -17.79 5.55 -20.03
N TYR A 212 -18.55 6.20 -19.16
CA TYR A 212 -19.42 7.32 -19.57
C TYR A 212 -18.62 8.56 -19.93
N ASP A 213 -17.47 8.78 -19.27
CA ASP A 213 -16.49 9.79 -19.64
C ASP A 213 -15.34 9.15 -20.43
N GLN A 214 -15.36 9.32 -21.75
CA GLN A 214 -14.34 8.75 -22.64
C GLN A 214 -12.95 9.38 -22.47
N LYS A 215 -12.87 10.58 -21.87
CA LYS A 215 -11.59 11.24 -21.57
C LYS A 215 -10.91 10.68 -20.32
N HIS A 216 -11.69 10.08 -19.45
CA HIS A 216 -11.22 9.52 -18.19
C HIS A 216 -11.79 8.09 -18.03
N PRO A 217 -11.27 7.12 -18.80
CA PRO A 217 -11.74 5.74 -18.68
C PRO A 217 -11.40 5.17 -17.30
N ILE A 218 -12.28 4.34 -16.80
CA ILE A 218 -12.11 3.66 -15.51
C ILE A 218 -11.10 2.53 -15.69
N PHE A 219 -10.07 2.49 -14.85
CA PHE A 219 -9.12 1.40 -14.77
C PHE A 219 -9.78 0.22 -14.01
N LYS A 220 -10.02 -0.90 -14.69
CA LYS A 220 -10.72 -2.07 -14.14
C LYS A 220 -9.74 -3.06 -13.54
N VAL A 221 -9.94 -3.39 -12.28
CA VAL A 221 -9.12 -4.36 -11.53
C VAL A 221 -9.89 -5.67 -11.36
N CYS A 222 -9.34 -6.75 -11.89
CA CYS A 222 -9.83 -8.11 -11.70
C CYS A 222 -9.31 -8.66 -10.37
N CYS A 223 -10.15 -9.38 -9.61
CA CYS A 223 -9.72 -10.04 -8.39
C CYS A 223 -8.68 -11.13 -8.68
N GLY A 224 -7.49 -10.93 -8.17
CA GLY A 224 -6.37 -11.87 -8.27
C GLY A 224 -6.20 -12.76 -7.03
N PRO A 225 -5.04 -13.42 -6.90
CA PRO A 225 -4.81 -14.45 -5.91
C PRO A 225 -4.53 -13.92 -4.51
N ASN A 226 -4.62 -14.83 -3.53
CA ASN A 226 -3.99 -14.67 -2.23
C ASN A 226 -2.57 -15.25 -2.28
N ALA A 227 -1.57 -14.43 -1.94
CA ALA A 227 -0.18 -14.84 -1.83
C ALA A 227 0.31 -15.70 -3.03
N GLY A 228 0.77 -16.91 -2.77
CA GLY A 228 1.34 -17.82 -3.78
C GLY A 228 0.34 -18.67 -4.57
N ASP A 229 -0.95 -18.36 -4.55
CA ASP A 229 -1.97 -19.12 -5.30
C ASP A 229 -1.88 -18.86 -6.81
N THR A 230 -0.90 -19.50 -7.43
CA THR A 230 -0.69 -19.43 -8.88
C THR A 230 -1.80 -20.15 -9.68
N TYR A 231 -2.50 -21.09 -9.06
CA TYR A 231 -3.65 -21.75 -9.68
C TYR A 231 -4.79 -20.75 -9.95
N TRP A 232 -5.07 -19.85 -8.99
CA TRP A 232 -6.04 -18.78 -9.20
C TRP A 232 -5.65 -17.88 -10.37
N THR A 233 -4.43 -17.37 -10.36
CA THR A 233 -3.93 -16.47 -11.42
C THR A 233 -4.03 -17.11 -12.82
N GLU A 234 -3.50 -18.33 -12.97
CA GLU A 234 -3.54 -19.05 -14.26
C GLU A 234 -4.98 -19.25 -14.76
N ASN A 235 -5.88 -19.71 -13.89
CA ASN A 235 -7.23 -20.07 -14.33
C ASN A 235 -8.16 -18.88 -14.55
N VAL A 236 -7.98 -17.78 -13.82
CA VAL A 236 -8.71 -16.53 -14.10
C VAL A 236 -8.28 -15.96 -15.45
N LEU A 237 -6.97 -15.85 -15.70
CA LEU A 237 -6.46 -15.33 -16.97
C LEU A 237 -6.84 -16.25 -18.14
N LYS A 238 -6.73 -17.55 -17.96
CA LYS A 238 -7.19 -18.53 -18.93
C LYS A 238 -8.66 -18.35 -19.30
N THR A 239 -9.53 -18.20 -18.31
CA THR A 239 -10.97 -18.00 -18.53
C THR A 239 -11.26 -16.69 -19.26
N CYS A 240 -10.44 -15.64 -19.03
CA CYS A 240 -10.63 -14.34 -19.66
C CYS A 240 -10.07 -14.26 -21.08
N PHE A 241 -8.98 -14.97 -21.38
CA PHE A 241 -8.21 -14.73 -22.61
C PHE A 241 -8.02 -15.94 -23.52
N GLU A 242 -7.99 -17.17 -22.99
CA GLU A 242 -7.64 -18.34 -23.80
C GLU A 242 -8.78 -18.78 -24.73
N ASN A 243 -8.41 -19.19 -25.94
CA ASN A 243 -9.31 -19.76 -26.94
C ASN A 243 -10.49 -18.85 -27.36
N ALA A 244 -10.34 -17.54 -27.18
CA ALA A 244 -11.33 -16.56 -27.62
C ALA A 244 -10.67 -15.51 -28.51
N PRO A 245 -11.38 -15.03 -29.55
CA PRO A 245 -10.88 -13.88 -30.31
C PRO A 245 -10.82 -12.65 -29.40
N GLU A 246 -9.94 -11.72 -29.72
CA GLU A 246 -9.65 -10.54 -28.88
C GLU A 246 -10.92 -9.78 -28.45
N TRP A 247 -11.89 -9.62 -29.33
CA TRP A 247 -13.13 -8.92 -29.03
C TRP A 247 -14.05 -9.63 -28.00
N MET A 248 -13.76 -10.90 -27.68
CA MET A 248 -14.45 -11.69 -26.66
C MET A 248 -13.64 -11.81 -25.35
N HIS A 249 -12.49 -11.20 -25.25
CA HIS A 249 -11.70 -11.26 -24.02
C HIS A 249 -12.43 -10.63 -22.83
N GLY A 250 -12.12 -11.08 -21.61
CA GLY A 250 -12.56 -10.45 -20.37
C GLY A 250 -11.65 -9.27 -20.01
N PHE A 251 -11.92 -8.12 -20.62
CA PHE A 251 -11.05 -6.94 -20.52
C PHE A 251 -10.75 -6.51 -19.08
N MET A 252 -9.48 -6.45 -18.75
CA MET A 252 -8.98 -5.92 -17.49
C MET A 252 -7.76 -5.03 -17.72
N ASP A 253 -7.59 -4.03 -16.87
CA ASP A 253 -6.41 -3.16 -16.85
C ASP A 253 -5.44 -3.59 -15.75
N GLY A 254 -5.93 -4.26 -14.73
CA GLY A 254 -5.14 -4.80 -13.64
C GLY A 254 -5.67 -6.12 -13.08
N LEU A 255 -4.77 -6.88 -12.47
CA LEU A 255 -5.05 -8.08 -11.69
C LEU A 255 -4.56 -7.86 -10.27
N SER A 256 -5.40 -8.07 -9.27
CA SER A 256 -5.00 -7.83 -7.88
C SER A 256 -4.10 -8.94 -7.31
N LEU A 257 -3.36 -8.61 -6.27
CA LEU A 257 -2.59 -9.54 -5.45
C LEU A 257 -2.71 -9.09 -4.00
N HIS A 258 -3.07 -10.02 -3.11
CA HIS A 258 -3.07 -9.80 -1.67
C HIS A 258 -1.93 -10.57 -1.01
N TYR A 259 -1.14 -9.90 -0.19
CA TYR A 259 -0.10 -10.54 0.61
C TYR A 259 0.09 -9.86 1.95
N TYR A 260 -0.18 -10.60 3.02
CA TYR A 260 0.09 -10.15 4.38
C TYR A 260 1.32 -10.82 4.97
N THR A 261 2.14 -10.04 5.66
CA THR A 261 3.32 -10.50 6.37
C THR A 261 2.96 -10.84 7.80
N LEU A 262 3.04 -12.14 8.13
CA LEU A 262 2.83 -12.67 9.47
C LEU A 262 4.14 -13.20 10.03
N PRO A 263 4.53 -12.89 11.27
CA PRO A 263 5.74 -13.49 11.87
C PRO A 263 5.59 -15.01 12.04
N GLU A 264 4.41 -15.50 12.44
CA GLU A 264 4.11 -16.92 12.53
C GLU A 264 3.25 -17.41 11.36
N ASP A 265 3.36 -18.69 10.99
CA ASP A 265 2.57 -19.30 9.91
C ASP A 265 1.20 -19.81 10.41
N ASP A 266 0.72 -19.26 11.50
CA ASP A 266 -0.53 -19.64 12.16
C ASP A 266 -1.46 -18.43 12.24
N TRP A 267 -2.55 -18.49 11.51
CA TRP A 267 -3.56 -17.43 11.51
C TRP A 267 -4.28 -17.27 12.86
N SER A 268 -4.21 -18.28 13.73
CA SER A 268 -4.76 -18.20 15.08
C SER A 268 -3.79 -17.58 16.09
N HIS A 269 -2.48 -17.60 15.77
CA HIS A 269 -1.39 -17.05 16.58
C HIS A 269 -0.36 -16.38 15.67
N LYS A 270 -0.67 -15.16 15.27
CA LYS A 270 0.14 -14.40 14.30
C LYS A 270 1.40 -13.78 14.91
N GLY A 271 1.44 -13.69 16.22
CA GLY A 271 2.51 -13.03 16.98
C GLY A 271 2.14 -11.60 17.41
N SER A 272 2.80 -11.13 18.48
CA SER A 272 2.56 -9.79 19.03
C SER A 272 3.17 -8.69 18.17
N ALA A 273 2.48 -7.55 18.10
CA ALA A 273 3.00 -6.33 17.50
C ALA A 273 4.15 -5.71 18.32
N LEU A 274 4.13 -5.85 19.64
CA LEU A 274 5.06 -5.19 20.56
C LEU A 274 6.04 -6.13 21.26
N ASP A 275 5.57 -7.32 21.64
CA ASP A 275 6.37 -8.29 22.37
C ASP A 275 6.91 -9.37 21.42
N PHE A 276 8.11 -9.12 20.90
CA PHE A 276 8.78 -10.01 19.95
C PHE A 276 10.30 -9.99 20.20
N ASP A 277 10.96 -11.10 19.87
CA ASP A 277 12.40 -11.27 19.98
C ASP A 277 13.13 -11.03 18.64
N ASP A 278 14.45 -11.16 18.65
CA ASP A 278 15.31 -11.03 17.47
C ASP A 278 14.93 -12.03 16.38
N ALA A 279 14.58 -13.25 16.75
CA ALA A 279 14.16 -14.28 15.80
C ALA A 279 12.86 -13.89 15.08
N ALA A 280 11.88 -13.35 15.81
CA ALA A 280 10.62 -12.87 15.24
C ALA A 280 10.84 -11.63 14.34
N TRP A 281 11.79 -10.75 14.67
CA TRP A 281 12.20 -9.64 13.82
C TRP A 281 12.67 -10.14 12.44
N TYR A 282 13.70 -11.00 12.41
CA TYR A 282 14.25 -11.50 11.15
C TYR A 282 13.26 -12.37 10.38
N LYS A 283 12.46 -13.17 11.07
CA LYS A 283 11.41 -13.97 10.45
C LYS A 283 10.35 -13.10 9.76
N THR A 284 9.94 -12.00 10.40
CA THR A 284 8.99 -11.04 9.81
C THR A 284 9.58 -10.40 8.56
N LEU A 285 10.81 -9.92 8.62
CA LEU A 285 11.49 -9.31 7.47
C LEU A 285 11.70 -10.30 6.33
N ALA A 286 12.13 -11.53 6.63
CA ALA A 286 12.30 -12.58 5.62
C ALA A 286 10.97 -12.91 4.90
N LYS A 287 9.86 -12.91 5.65
CA LYS A 287 8.54 -13.10 5.06
C LYS A 287 8.09 -11.91 4.23
N ALA A 288 8.45 -10.69 4.61
CA ALA A 288 8.18 -9.52 3.77
C ALA A 288 8.95 -9.59 2.43
N PHE A 289 10.16 -10.13 2.40
CA PHE A 289 10.92 -10.36 1.16
C PHE A 289 10.26 -11.37 0.21
N LYS A 290 9.37 -12.26 0.69
CA LYS A 290 8.61 -13.14 -0.20
C LYS A 290 7.78 -12.38 -1.24
N LEU A 291 7.48 -11.13 -0.97
CA LEU A 291 6.77 -10.26 -1.92
C LEU A 291 7.49 -10.21 -3.28
N ASP A 292 8.82 -10.12 -3.29
CA ASP A 292 9.63 -10.13 -4.52
C ASP A 292 9.40 -11.42 -5.34
N GLU A 293 9.46 -12.58 -4.68
CA GLU A 293 9.21 -13.87 -5.30
C GLU A 293 7.76 -13.98 -5.84
N LEU A 294 6.78 -13.52 -5.05
CA LEU A 294 5.37 -13.58 -5.43
C LEU A 294 5.07 -12.73 -6.66
N ILE A 295 5.61 -11.51 -6.71
CA ILE A 295 5.48 -10.64 -7.89
C ILE A 295 6.07 -11.32 -9.12
N HIS A 296 7.26 -11.91 -9.02
CA HIS A 296 7.88 -12.66 -10.12
C HIS A 296 7.01 -13.81 -10.61
N LYS A 297 6.50 -14.64 -9.69
CA LYS A 297 5.67 -15.80 -10.03
C LYS A 297 4.40 -15.40 -10.78
N HIS A 298 3.65 -14.45 -10.23
CA HIS A 298 2.42 -14.00 -10.86
C HIS A 298 2.69 -13.25 -12.17
N SER A 299 3.72 -12.41 -12.23
CA SER A 299 4.11 -11.71 -13.46
C SER A 299 4.49 -12.69 -14.57
N THR A 300 5.18 -13.77 -14.25
CA THR A 300 5.55 -14.81 -15.24
C THR A 300 4.30 -15.47 -15.84
N ILE A 301 3.29 -15.74 -15.03
CA ILE A 301 2.01 -16.26 -15.53
C ILE A 301 1.30 -15.21 -16.39
N MET A 302 1.28 -13.96 -15.93
CA MET A 302 0.67 -12.85 -16.67
C MET A 302 1.34 -12.64 -18.04
N ASP A 303 2.67 -12.80 -18.14
CA ASP A 303 3.42 -12.65 -19.41
C ASP A 303 2.95 -13.62 -20.50
N LYS A 304 2.41 -14.78 -20.14
CA LYS A 304 1.82 -15.73 -21.10
C LYS A 304 0.60 -15.14 -21.83
N TYR A 305 -0.20 -14.32 -21.14
CA TYR A 305 -1.45 -13.74 -21.66
C TYR A 305 -1.28 -12.28 -22.09
N ASP A 306 -0.31 -11.60 -21.50
CA ASP A 306 -0.03 -10.17 -21.69
C ASP A 306 1.49 -9.91 -21.72
N PRO A 307 2.18 -10.33 -22.80
CA PRO A 307 3.63 -10.19 -22.90
C PRO A 307 4.10 -8.73 -23.00
N GLU A 308 3.21 -7.81 -23.40
CA GLU A 308 3.50 -6.37 -23.47
C GLU A 308 3.33 -5.64 -22.14
N LYS A 309 2.95 -6.35 -21.07
CA LYS A 309 2.75 -5.81 -19.72
C LYS A 309 1.77 -4.63 -19.66
N LYS A 310 0.69 -4.72 -20.43
CA LYS A 310 -0.41 -3.74 -20.41
C LYS A 310 -1.30 -3.91 -19.20
N ILE A 311 -1.45 -5.14 -18.68
CA ILE A 311 -2.20 -5.45 -17.47
C ILE A 311 -1.28 -5.27 -16.27
N GLY A 312 -1.60 -4.29 -15.40
CA GLY A 312 -0.86 -4.06 -14.17
C GLY A 312 -1.11 -5.13 -13.12
N LEU A 313 -0.09 -5.48 -12.34
CA LEU A 313 -0.27 -6.18 -11.07
C LEU A 313 -0.58 -5.13 -9.99
N ILE A 314 -1.68 -5.35 -9.28
CA ILE A 314 -2.23 -4.40 -8.30
C ILE A 314 -2.16 -5.06 -6.92
N CYS A 315 -1.15 -4.73 -6.13
CA CYS A 315 -1.01 -5.27 -4.78
C CYS A 315 -1.87 -4.45 -3.80
N ASP A 316 -3.18 -4.55 -3.94
CA ASP A 316 -4.14 -3.69 -3.28
C ASP A 316 -4.47 -4.06 -1.83
N GLU A 317 -3.82 -5.12 -1.30
CA GLU A 317 -3.71 -5.39 0.13
C GLU A 317 -2.32 -5.95 0.45
N TRP A 318 -1.58 -5.26 1.32
CA TRP A 318 -0.30 -5.71 1.84
C TRP A 318 -0.03 -5.06 3.19
N GLY A 319 0.92 -5.61 3.93
CA GLY A 319 1.33 -5.09 5.23
C GLY A 319 1.48 -6.20 6.26
N THR A 320 1.81 -5.83 7.49
CA THR A 320 1.91 -6.75 8.62
C THR A 320 0.54 -7.05 9.22
N TRP A 321 0.36 -8.29 9.65
CA TRP A 321 -0.84 -8.71 10.36
C TRP A 321 -0.43 -9.49 11.61
N TYR A 322 -0.62 -8.85 12.77
CA TYR A 322 -0.33 -9.44 14.08
C TYR A 322 -1.61 -9.82 14.82
N ASP A 323 -1.45 -10.45 15.98
CA ASP A 323 -2.54 -10.56 16.93
C ASP A 323 -2.95 -9.15 17.39
N VAL A 324 -4.24 -8.94 17.62
CA VAL A 324 -4.75 -7.63 18.04
C VAL A 324 -4.19 -7.22 19.39
N GLU A 325 -4.09 -5.92 19.65
CA GLU A 325 -3.69 -5.42 20.96
C GLU A 325 -4.63 -5.95 22.05
N PRO A 326 -4.09 -6.41 23.18
CA PRO A 326 -4.88 -6.97 24.28
C PRO A 326 -5.97 -5.99 24.75
N GLY A 327 -7.17 -6.52 25.00
CA GLY A 327 -8.31 -5.74 25.47
C GLY A 327 -9.10 -5.01 24.38
N THR A 328 -8.71 -5.13 23.13
CA THR A 328 -9.45 -4.57 21.97
C THR A 328 -10.38 -5.63 21.36
N ASN A 329 -11.36 -5.18 20.57
CA ASN A 329 -12.24 -6.09 19.83
C ASN A 329 -11.42 -6.86 18.78
N PRO A 330 -11.37 -8.20 18.83
CA PRO A 330 -10.58 -8.99 17.87
C PRO A 330 -10.95 -8.76 16.41
N GLY A 331 -12.23 -8.45 16.13
CA GLY A 331 -12.72 -8.17 14.79
C GLY A 331 -12.37 -6.77 14.27
N PHE A 332 -11.75 -5.92 15.09
CA PHE A 332 -11.33 -4.58 14.68
C PHE A 332 -9.89 -4.51 14.20
N LEU A 333 -9.15 -5.60 14.29
CA LEU A 333 -7.78 -5.74 13.81
C LEU A 333 -6.85 -4.58 14.21
N TYR A 334 -7.05 -4.04 15.43
CA TYR A 334 -6.22 -2.99 15.96
C TYR A 334 -4.89 -3.55 16.46
N GLN A 335 -3.79 -3.06 15.92
CA GLN A 335 -2.42 -3.40 16.32
C GLN A 335 -1.55 -2.14 16.34
N GLN A 336 -0.49 -2.17 17.15
CA GLN A 336 0.55 -1.15 17.15
C GLN A 336 1.52 -1.33 15.98
N SER A 337 2.28 -0.26 15.69
CA SER A 337 3.29 -0.20 14.65
C SER A 337 4.62 0.22 15.27
N THR A 338 5.66 -0.61 15.13
CA THR A 338 7.01 -0.38 15.65
C THR A 338 8.00 -0.07 14.53
N MET A 339 9.30 0.03 14.87
CA MET A 339 10.37 0.09 13.86
C MET A 339 10.40 -1.15 12.96
N ARG A 340 9.92 -2.32 13.44
CA ARG A 340 9.77 -3.53 12.61
C ARG A 340 8.83 -3.27 11.43
N ASP A 341 7.72 -2.62 11.67
CA ASP A 341 6.75 -2.26 10.63
C ASP A 341 7.31 -1.20 9.67
N ALA A 342 8.08 -0.25 10.19
CA ALA A 342 8.76 0.74 9.35
C ALA A 342 9.72 0.06 8.36
N LEU A 343 10.51 -0.92 8.80
CA LEU A 343 11.40 -1.65 7.90
C LEU A 343 10.65 -2.57 6.94
N VAL A 344 9.55 -3.22 7.37
CA VAL A 344 8.67 -3.96 6.45
C VAL A 344 8.12 -3.03 5.37
N ALA A 345 7.66 -1.83 5.74
CA ALA A 345 7.19 -0.85 4.76
C ALA A 345 8.30 -0.41 3.82
N GLY A 346 9.47 -0.05 4.34
CA GLY A 346 10.61 0.42 3.54
C GLY A 346 11.07 -0.62 2.52
N LEU A 347 11.28 -1.86 2.95
CA LEU A 347 11.69 -2.93 2.04
C LEU A 347 10.61 -3.29 1.01
N SER A 348 9.34 -3.30 1.41
CA SER A 348 8.24 -3.62 0.50
C SER A 348 8.07 -2.54 -0.57
N LEU A 349 8.14 -1.27 -0.20
CA LEU A 349 8.08 -0.15 -1.15
C LEU A 349 9.26 -0.15 -2.12
N ASN A 350 10.47 -0.46 -1.67
CA ASN A 350 11.62 -0.64 -2.56
C ASN A 350 11.43 -1.81 -3.53
N ILE A 351 10.82 -2.92 -3.08
CA ILE A 351 10.48 -4.05 -3.95
C ILE A 351 9.45 -3.60 -5.01
N PHE A 352 8.40 -2.89 -4.63
CA PHE A 352 7.42 -2.37 -5.59
C PHE A 352 8.07 -1.44 -6.62
N ASN A 353 8.95 -0.53 -6.17
CA ASN A 353 9.70 0.34 -7.08
C ASN A 353 10.49 -0.48 -8.11
N LYS A 354 11.20 -1.53 -7.68
CA LYS A 354 12.00 -2.39 -8.57
C LYS A 354 11.15 -3.23 -9.54
N HIS A 355 9.88 -3.43 -9.24
CA HIS A 355 8.92 -4.13 -10.10
C HIS A 355 7.93 -3.19 -10.83
N CYS A 356 8.26 -1.90 -10.97
CA CYS A 356 7.36 -0.91 -11.56
C CYS A 356 7.00 -1.17 -13.03
N ASP A 357 7.69 -2.07 -13.70
CA ASP A 357 7.34 -2.54 -15.04
C ASP A 357 6.00 -3.30 -15.06
N ARG A 358 5.68 -4.03 -14.01
CA ARG A 358 4.44 -4.81 -13.87
C ARG A 358 3.53 -4.30 -12.74
N VAL A 359 4.08 -3.90 -11.59
CA VAL A 359 3.30 -3.39 -10.45
C VAL A 359 2.91 -1.94 -10.71
N LYS A 360 1.60 -1.65 -10.76
CA LYS A 360 1.06 -0.33 -11.07
C LYS A 360 0.37 0.35 -9.91
N MET A 361 0.03 -0.39 -8.86
CA MET A 361 -0.55 0.11 -7.63
C MET A 361 -0.24 -0.84 -6.48
N ALA A 362 -0.10 -0.28 -5.29
CA ALA A 362 -0.09 -1.02 -4.03
C ALA A 362 -0.86 -0.20 -2.97
N ASN A 363 -1.65 -0.88 -2.13
CA ASN A 363 -2.41 -0.23 -1.08
C ASN A 363 -2.10 -0.90 0.25
N ILE A 364 -1.39 -0.21 1.13
CA ILE A 364 -1.11 -0.75 2.46
C ILE A 364 -2.40 -0.88 3.27
N ALA A 365 -2.54 -1.96 3.98
CA ALA A 365 -3.66 -2.23 4.85
C ALA A 365 -3.29 -1.93 6.31
N GLN A 366 -3.96 -0.98 6.95
CA GLN A 366 -4.93 -0.07 6.38
C GLN A 366 -4.57 1.36 6.79
N LEU A 367 -5.29 2.35 6.30
CA LEU A 367 -4.94 3.76 6.47
C LEU A 367 -4.86 4.19 7.94
N ILE A 368 -5.89 3.86 8.76
CA ILE A 368 -6.03 4.31 10.14
C ILE A 368 -6.54 3.19 11.05
N ASN A 369 -5.94 3.04 12.23
CA ASN A 369 -6.41 2.21 13.34
C ASN A 369 -6.55 0.71 13.06
N VAL A 370 -6.14 0.22 11.91
CA VAL A 370 -6.35 -1.15 11.47
C VAL A 370 -5.07 -1.69 10.85
N LEU A 371 -4.63 -2.88 11.28
CA LEU A 371 -3.44 -3.55 10.77
C LEU A 371 -2.20 -2.65 10.79
N GLN A 372 -1.40 -2.61 9.72
CA GLN A 372 -0.24 -1.71 9.62
C GLN A 372 -0.68 -0.30 9.23
N ALA A 373 -1.33 0.40 10.16
CA ALA A 373 -1.85 1.74 9.92
C ALA A 373 -0.75 2.80 9.84
N VAL A 374 -0.94 3.79 8.98
CA VAL A 374 -0.04 4.96 8.92
C VAL A 374 -0.39 5.99 9.99
N ILE A 375 -1.63 6.01 10.46
CA ILE A 375 -2.14 6.92 11.51
C ILE A 375 -2.91 6.13 12.55
N LEU A 376 -2.79 6.53 13.81
CA LEU A 376 -3.66 6.09 14.90
C LEU A 376 -4.42 7.28 15.47
N THR A 377 -5.67 7.06 15.91
CA THR A 377 -6.51 8.07 16.55
C THR A 377 -7.12 7.55 17.84
N GLU A 378 -7.33 8.46 18.80
CA GLU A 378 -8.06 8.21 20.03
C GLU A 378 -8.77 9.50 20.45
N GLY A 379 -10.10 9.54 20.34
CA GLY A 379 -10.84 10.77 20.54
C GLY A 379 -10.28 11.91 19.67
N PRO A 380 -9.98 13.08 20.25
CA PRO A 380 -9.42 14.21 19.51
C PRO A 380 -7.93 14.06 19.15
N LYS A 381 -7.25 13.05 19.69
CA LYS A 381 -5.80 12.85 19.48
C LYS A 381 -5.55 12.09 18.19
N MET A 382 -4.45 12.41 17.53
CA MET A 382 -3.93 11.71 16.34
C MET A 382 -2.42 11.59 16.48
N LEU A 383 -1.87 10.46 16.07
CA LEU A 383 -0.43 10.26 15.94
C LEU A 383 -0.07 9.65 14.59
N ARG A 384 1.13 9.92 14.15
CA ARG A 384 1.78 9.29 12.99
C ARG A 384 2.56 8.08 13.46
N THR A 385 2.39 6.93 12.80
CA THR A 385 3.15 5.73 13.14
C THR A 385 4.54 5.75 12.49
N PRO A 386 5.48 4.88 12.90
CA PRO A 386 6.73 4.71 12.17
C PRO A 386 6.54 4.41 10.67
N THR A 387 5.49 3.68 10.31
CA THR A 387 5.12 3.41 8.91
C THR A 387 4.78 4.70 8.14
N TYR A 388 4.06 5.65 8.75
CA TYR A 388 3.79 6.96 8.14
C TYR A 388 5.06 7.66 7.70
N HIS A 389 6.07 7.69 8.56
CA HIS A 389 7.33 8.38 8.29
C HIS A 389 8.07 7.76 7.10
N VAL A 390 8.00 6.44 6.93
CA VAL A 390 8.56 5.77 5.75
C VAL A 390 7.84 6.23 4.48
N PHE A 391 6.51 6.24 4.46
CA PHE A 391 5.75 6.76 3.31
C PHE A 391 6.08 8.22 3.01
N HIS A 392 6.22 9.04 4.05
CA HIS A 392 6.57 10.45 3.90
C HIS A 392 7.98 10.64 3.32
N MET A 393 8.96 9.87 3.78
CA MET A 393 10.33 9.88 3.23
C MET A 393 10.37 9.37 1.78
N TYR A 394 9.59 8.34 1.45
CA TYR A 394 9.61 7.68 0.14
C TYR A 394 8.75 8.39 -0.92
N LYS A 395 7.95 9.36 -0.55
CA LYS A 395 7.02 10.08 -1.46
C LYS A 395 7.69 10.68 -2.71
N TYR A 396 9.00 10.88 -2.66
CA TYR A 396 9.78 11.44 -3.76
C TYR A 396 10.05 10.45 -4.90
N HIS A 397 9.78 9.17 -4.69
CA HIS A 397 9.78 8.17 -5.77
C HIS A 397 8.52 8.24 -6.64
N GLN A 398 7.46 8.85 -6.13
CA GLN A 398 6.21 8.97 -6.88
C GLN A 398 6.42 9.78 -8.16
N ASP A 399 5.95 9.23 -9.29
CA ASP A 399 6.04 9.86 -10.62
C ASP A 399 7.50 10.08 -11.10
N ALA A 400 8.43 9.27 -10.60
CA ALA A 400 9.83 9.26 -11.00
C ALA A 400 10.16 7.99 -11.80
N ASP A 401 11.29 8.01 -12.50
CA ASP A 401 11.79 6.85 -13.23
C ASP A 401 12.74 6.04 -12.34
N LEU A 402 12.45 4.75 -12.19
CA LEU A 402 13.38 3.81 -11.55
C LEU A 402 14.69 3.77 -12.32
N VAL A 403 15.81 3.87 -11.63
CA VAL A 403 17.13 3.72 -12.23
C VAL A 403 17.82 2.46 -11.72
N GLU A 404 18.81 2.00 -12.48
CA GLU A 404 19.60 0.83 -12.10
C GLU A 404 20.39 1.12 -10.82
N SER A 405 20.24 0.22 -9.85
CA SER A 405 20.98 0.31 -8.58
C SER A 405 21.22 -1.08 -8.01
N TYR A 406 22.33 -1.23 -7.28
CA TYR A 406 22.64 -2.45 -6.52
C TYR A 406 23.65 -2.15 -5.41
N ILE A 407 23.70 -3.05 -4.44
CA ILE A 407 24.65 -2.99 -3.33
C ILE A 407 25.66 -4.13 -3.44
N ASP A 408 26.95 -3.81 -3.41
CA ASP A 408 28.04 -4.77 -3.22
C ASP A 408 28.46 -4.77 -1.75
N GLY A 409 28.80 -5.96 -1.22
CA GLY A 409 29.18 -6.12 0.18
C GLY A 409 28.01 -6.37 1.13
N VAL A 410 26.86 -6.81 0.60
CA VAL A 410 25.71 -7.23 1.42
C VAL A 410 26.01 -8.53 2.14
N GLU A 411 25.72 -8.55 3.44
CA GLU A 411 25.81 -9.73 4.29
C GLU A 411 24.40 -10.31 4.54
N GLN A 412 24.32 -11.63 4.69
CA GLN A 412 23.09 -12.29 5.12
C GLN A 412 23.08 -12.38 6.65
N ILE A 413 22.08 -11.78 7.27
CA ILE A 413 21.95 -11.68 8.74
C ILE A 413 20.72 -12.42 9.24
N GLY A 414 20.70 -12.78 10.52
CA GLY A 414 19.68 -13.58 11.17
C GLY A 414 20.26 -14.95 11.61
N GLU A 415 19.74 -15.50 12.70
CA GLU A 415 20.25 -16.74 13.29
C GLU A 415 19.75 -17.98 12.55
N ASP A 416 18.47 -17.99 12.13
CA ASP A 416 17.87 -19.11 11.41
C ASP A 416 18.15 -19.01 9.92
N GLU A 417 18.84 -20.03 9.37
CA GLU A 417 19.17 -20.11 7.93
C GLU A 417 17.96 -19.94 6.99
N LYS A 418 16.76 -20.30 7.45
CA LYS A 418 15.53 -20.17 6.67
C LYS A 418 15.01 -18.74 6.59
N PHE A 419 15.42 -17.90 7.53
CA PHE A 419 14.91 -16.53 7.69
C PHE A 419 16.02 -15.48 7.65
N LYS A 420 17.13 -15.80 7.04
CA LYS A 420 18.17 -14.79 6.75
C LYS A 420 17.68 -13.75 5.77
N VAL A 421 18.12 -12.52 6.00
CA VAL A 421 17.83 -11.37 5.15
C VAL A 421 19.12 -10.63 4.82
N PRO A 422 19.18 -9.88 3.72
CA PRO A 422 20.32 -8.98 3.50
C PRO A 422 20.34 -7.92 4.59
N ASN A 423 21.54 -7.53 5.05
CA ASN A 423 21.69 -6.44 6.03
C ASN A 423 21.23 -5.09 5.48
N LEU A 424 21.42 -4.84 4.19
CA LEU A 424 21.06 -3.62 3.50
C LEU A 424 20.16 -3.90 2.28
N GLN A 425 19.24 -2.98 1.99
CA GLN A 425 18.33 -3.05 0.85
C GLN A 425 18.02 -1.64 0.36
N GLU A 426 17.85 -1.44 -0.95
CA GLU A 426 17.70 -0.12 -1.54
C GLU A 426 16.77 -0.09 -2.76
N SER A 427 16.35 1.13 -3.12
CA SER A 427 15.92 1.48 -4.48
C SER A 427 16.33 2.92 -4.81
N ALA A 428 16.41 3.23 -6.10
CA ALA A 428 16.77 4.57 -6.56
C ALA A 428 15.90 4.99 -7.75
N SER A 429 15.61 6.28 -7.82
CA SER A 429 14.86 6.86 -8.93
C SER A 429 15.38 8.24 -9.31
N VAL A 430 15.03 8.71 -10.50
CA VAL A 430 15.29 10.08 -10.95
C VAL A 430 13.97 10.73 -11.36
N ASP A 431 13.71 11.90 -10.82
CA ASP A 431 12.51 12.67 -11.16
C ASP A 431 12.68 13.48 -12.46
N LYS A 432 11.62 14.13 -12.90
CA LYS A 432 11.61 14.97 -14.11
C LYS A 432 12.57 16.17 -14.05
N ASP A 433 12.96 16.58 -12.86
CA ASP A 433 13.88 17.70 -12.63
C ASP A 433 15.34 17.24 -12.49
N GLY A 434 15.57 15.92 -12.68
CA GLY A 434 16.89 15.29 -12.61
C GLY A 434 17.39 15.03 -11.18
N VAL A 435 16.52 15.15 -10.17
CA VAL A 435 16.86 14.85 -8.78
C VAL A 435 16.84 13.35 -8.57
N VAL A 436 17.96 12.80 -8.11
CA VAL A 436 18.10 11.38 -7.76
C VAL A 436 17.61 11.19 -6.33
N THR A 437 16.67 10.30 -6.11
CA THR A 437 16.20 9.86 -4.79
C THR A 437 16.66 8.43 -4.53
N ILE A 438 17.28 8.21 -3.37
CA ILE A 438 17.75 6.90 -2.93
C ILE A 438 17.13 6.62 -1.57
N THR A 439 16.56 5.42 -1.40
CA THR A 439 16.03 4.93 -0.14
C THR A 439 16.75 3.65 0.26
N LEU A 440 17.32 3.65 1.46
CA LEU A 440 18.13 2.58 2.03
C LEU A 440 17.50 2.09 3.34
N ASN A 441 17.55 0.79 3.57
CA ASN A 441 17.15 0.15 4.82
C ASN A 441 18.34 -0.61 5.40
N ASN A 442 18.67 -0.39 6.68
CA ASN A 442 19.53 -1.25 7.46
C ASN A 442 18.66 -2.16 8.32
N LEU A 443 18.63 -3.44 7.99
CA LEU A 443 17.77 -4.44 8.59
C LEU A 443 18.35 -5.09 9.84
N SER A 444 19.61 -4.80 10.17
CA SER A 444 20.26 -5.28 11.40
C SER A 444 19.67 -4.57 12.62
N ILE A 445 19.45 -5.32 13.70
CA ILE A 445 18.98 -4.77 14.98
C ILE A 445 20.09 -4.09 15.78
N ASP A 446 21.36 -4.44 15.56
CA ASP A 446 22.48 -4.08 16.42
C ASP A 446 23.73 -3.59 15.68
N LYS A 447 23.83 -3.80 14.35
CA LYS A 447 25.03 -3.46 13.59
C LYS A 447 24.82 -2.25 12.69
N ALA A 448 25.59 -1.21 12.91
CA ALA A 448 25.73 -0.10 11.97
C ALA A 448 26.58 -0.52 10.76
N GLU A 449 26.30 0.03 9.59
CA GLU A 449 26.98 -0.30 8.35
C GLU A 449 27.68 0.94 7.76
N GLU A 450 28.93 0.78 7.35
CA GLU A 450 29.63 1.79 6.56
C GLU A 450 29.14 1.72 5.11
N VAL A 451 28.65 2.83 4.58
CA VAL A 451 28.04 2.91 3.25
C VAL A 451 28.77 3.93 2.39
N GLU A 452 29.15 3.51 1.18
CA GLU A 452 29.65 4.38 0.12
C GLU A 452 28.65 4.36 -1.04
N ILE A 453 28.15 5.52 -1.47
CA ILE A 453 27.28 5.63 -2.64
C ILE A 453 28.08 6.22 -3.80
N ALA A 454 28.15 5.49 -4.91
CA ALA A 454 28.82 5.89 -6.14
C ALA A 454 27.80 6.05 -7.27
N PHE A 455 28.00 7.08 -8.08
CA PHE A 455 27.15 7.44 -9.20
C PHE A 455 27.87 7.20 -10.54
N ALA A 456 27.11 6.94 -11.62
CA ALA A 456 27.69 6.81 -12.95
C ALA A 456 28.21 8.15 -13.48
N GLU A 457 27.45 9.23 -13.36
CA GLU A 457 27.81 10.57 -13.83
C GLU A 457 27.44 11.69 -12.86
N CYS A 458 26.48 11.46 -11.93
CA CYS A 458 26.04 12.49 -11.00
C CYS A 458 27.19 12.90 -10.07
N ASP A 459 27.41 14.22 -9.95
CA ASP A 459 28.31 14.81 -8.96
C ASP A 459 27.47 15.34 -7.80
N PRO A 460 27.50 14.70 -6.62
CA PRO A 460 26.60 15.02 -5.51
C PRO A 460 26.98 16.34 -4.83
N LYS A 461 26.57 17.46 -5.40
CA LYS A 461 26.86 18.81 -4.86
C LYS A 461 25.84 19.27 -3.82
N HIS A 462 24.58 18.94 -4.04
CA HIS A 462 23.48 19.30 -3.15
C HIS A 462 22.75 18.04 -2.71
N VAL A 463 22.94 17.69 -1.45
CA VAL A 463 22.30 16.51 -0.84
C VAL A 463 21.38 16.97 0.28
N THR A 464 20.15 16.51 0.23
CA THR A 464 19.23 16.56 1.37
C THR A 464 18.92 15.13 1.80
N ALA A 465 18.96 14.86 3.09
CA ALA A 465 18.75 13.52 3.60
C ALA A 465 17.91 13.53 4.87
N ALA A 466 17.16 12.44 5.07
CA ALA A 466 16.39 12.19 6.27
C ALA A 466 16.65 10.76 6.75
N ILE A 467 16.51 10.55 8.04
CA ILE A 467 16.69 9.27 8.71
C ILE A 467 15.52 8.99 9.66
N LEU A 468 15.06 7.74 9.67
CA LEU A 468 14.20 7.18 10.68
C LEU A 468 14.97 6.05 11.37
N THR A 469 15.22 6.17 12.67
CA THR A 469 15.93 5.15 13.45
C THR A 469 15.52 5.20 14.90
N ASN A 470 15.42 4.06 15.52
CA ASN A 470 15.19 3.90 16.96
C ASN A 470 15.44 2.42 17.33
N ASP A 471 15.25 2.08 18.61
CA ASP A 471 15.20 0.70 19.07
C ASP A 471 14.13 -0.10 18.30
N MET A 472 14.37 -1.38 18.05
CA MET A 472 13.50 -2.24 17.25
C MET A 472 12.05 -2.33 17.77
N HIS A 473 11.84 -2.15 19.08
CA HIS A 473 10.50 -2.14 19.71
C HIS A 473 9.89 -0.75 19.83
N ALA A 474 10.59 0.30 19.41
CA ALA A 474 10.11 1.66 19.59
C ALA A 474 8.86 1.91 18.73
N TYR A 475 7.89 2.59 19.34
CA TYR A 475 6.63 2.98 18.72
C TYR A 475 6.09 4.26 19.35
N ASN A 476 5.13 4.89 18.70
CA ASN A 476 4.50 6.13 19.15
C ASN A 476 3.24 5.83 19.95
N THR A 477 3.03 6.58 21.03
CA THR A 477 1.81 6.55 21.84
C THR A 477 1.16 7.91 21.86
N PHE A 478 -0.09 8.01 22.34
CA PHE A 478 -0.78 9.32 22.47
C PHE A 478 -0.19 10.21 23.56
N GLU A 479 0.63 9.66 24.46
CA GLU A 479 1.40 10.38 25.47
C GLU A 479 2.77 10.83 24.96
N ASP A 480 3.34 10.08 24.00
CA ASP A 480 4.62 10.37 23.36
C ASP A 480 4.51 10.11 21.83
N PRO A 481 3.80 11.00 21.10
CA PRO A 481 3.42 10.76 19.72
C PRO A 481 4.59 10.88 18.72
N ASP A 482 5.68 11.48 19.14
CA ASP A 482 6.86 11.76 18.28
C ASP A 482 8.13 11.00 18.74
N LYS A 483 7.98 9.93 19.54
CA LYS A 483 9.13 9.13 19.98
C LYS A 483 9.93 8.55 18.79
N VAL A 484 9.22 8.12 17.76
CA VAL A 484 9.79 7.64 16.49
C VAL A 484 9.31 8.57 15.40
N HIS A 485 10.20 9.37 14.86
CA HIS A 485 9.93 10.30 13.76
C HIS A 485 11.15 10.45 12.88
N GLU A 486 10.98 10.90 11.66
CA GLU A 486 12.08 11.18 10.75
C GLU A 486 12.81 12.47 11.16
N GLU A 487 14.11 12.43 11.08
CA GLU A 487 15.00 13.57 11.37
C GLU A 487 15.82 13.93 10.15
N VAL A 488 16.28 15.19 10.09
CA VAL A 488 17.25 15.60 9.07
C VAL A 488 18.55 14.85 9.30
N PHE A 489 19.06 14.20 8.26
CA PHE A 489 20.31 13.46 8.32
C PHE A 489 21.46 14.28 7.72
N THR A 490 22.46 14.61 8.51
CA THR A 490 23.62 15.44 8.10
C THR A 490 24.97 14.75 8.30
N ASP A 491 24.96 13.56 8.93
CA ASP A 491 26.20 12.84 9.25
C ASP A 491 26.72 12.02 8.06
N TYR A 492 27.00 12.71 6.96
CA TYR A 492 27.62 12.15 5.76
C TYR A 492 28.74 13.05 5.25
N LYS A 493 29.63 12.47 4.43
CA LYS A 493 30.70 13.18 3.74
C LYS A 493 30.56 12.99 2.24
N ILE A 494 31.01 14.01 1.50
CA ILE A 494 31.13 13.92 0.04
C ILE A 494 32.65 13.92 -0.25
N GLU A 495 33.14 12.81 -0.75
CA GLU A 495 34.57 12.63 -1.08
C GLU A 495 34.69 11.98 -2.47
N ASN A 496 35.46 12.63 -3.36
CA ASN A 496 35.74 12.15 -4.72
C ASN A 496 34.46 11.81 -5.52
N GLY A 497 33.42 12.64 -5.40
CA GLY A 497 32.13 12.42 -6.10
C GLY A 497 31.29 11.29 -5.53
N LYS A 498 31.57 10.83 -4.32
CA LYS A 498 30.84 9.79 -3.60
C LYS A 498 30.27 10.32 -2.29
N ILE A 499 29.17 9.72 -1.83
CA ILE A 499 28.60 10.01 -0.51
C ILE A 499 28.99 8.86 0.43
N ILE A 500 29.56 9.18 1.58
CA ILE A 500 30.03 8.20 2.56
C ILE A 500 29.42 8.54 3.92
N PHE A 501 28.85 7.54 4.59
CA PHE A 501 28.28 7.68 5.92
C PHE A 501 28.18 6.34 6.66
N THR A 502 28.05 6.44 7.98
CA THR A 502 27.71 5.29 8.82
C THR A 502 26.19 5.24 8.95
N MET A 503 25.57 4.17 8.49
CA MET A 503 24.13 3.94 8.59
C MET A 503 23.82 3.20 9.90
N PRO A 504 23.11 3.81 10.86
CA PRO A 504 22.80 3.14 12.12
C PRO A 504 22.03 1.83 11.91
N ALA A 505 22.13 0.92 12.87
CA ALA A 505 21.25 -0.24 12.92
C ALA A 505 19.77 0.18 12.96
N CYS A 506 18.88 -0.72 12.55
CA CYS A 506 17.44 -0.49 12.61
C CYS A 506 17.05 0.90 12.06
N SER A 507 17.39 1.16 10.80
CA SER A 507 17.19 2.49 10.22
C SER A 507 16.71 2.48 8.78
N VAL A 508 16.05 3.56 8.42
CA VAL A 508 15.65 3.91 7.05
C VAL A 508 16.28 5.26 6.73
N VAL A 509 17.00 5.36 5.62
CA VAL A 509 17.62 6.60 5.15
C VAL A 509 17.11 6.93 3.76
N MET A 510 16.75 8.19 3.57
CA MET A 510 16.39 8.75 2.25
C MET A 510 17.39 9.86 1.92
N LEU A 511 17.95 9.83 0.70
CA LEU A 511 18.81 10.89 0.18
C LEU A 511 18.22 11.41 -1.13
N ARG A 512 18.28 12.74 -1.30
CA ARG A 512 17.95 13.41 -2.55
C ARG A 512 19.15 14.23 -3.02
N ILE A 513 19.57 13.98 -4.24
CA ILE A 513 20.80 14.51 -4.82
C ILE A 513 20.45 15.31 -6.08
N LYS A 514 20.96 16.54 -6.13
CA LYS A 514 20.80 17.44 -7.27
C LYS A 514 22.16 17.94 -7.75
#